data_01790592a2590c4b0a3d26f2ff86cf18
#
_entry.id   01790592a2590c4b0a3d26f2ff86cf18
#
_cell.length_a   1.000
_cell.length_b   1.000
_cell.length_c   1.000
_cell.angle_alpha   90.00
_cell.angle_beta   90.00
_cell.angle_gamma   90.00
#
_symmetry.space_group_name_H-M   'P 1'
#
loop_
_entity.id
_entity.type
_entity.pdbx_description
1 polymer ?
#
loop_
_entity_poly.entity_id
_entity_poly.type
_entity_poly.pdbx_seq_one_letter_code
_entity_poly.pdbx_strand_id
1 'polypeptide(L)'
;MNILLAIADSNKEYLRKISEELQGYSDLTIYVYTSADKLENAMENESFDVVMFDPDLSESRINFSRVKMPICLYSEEAENTSLYKECAHISKYQRISKIYKDMIRAYAEKAGYSYESDHAGKMSVVAVYSPIGGSGKTTVALAIADLAAKKGKKPLFLSLEALCSAVALNPYQEPGIVALAEAAADESVNFELKMKGLMKQGVNDICYVEGFERLADHKAVSGEEIED
;
A
#
# COMPACT_ATOMS: atom_id res chain seq x y z
N MET A 1 1.99 1.92 -9.65
CA MET A 1 2.88 0.74 -9.54
C MET A 1 2.03 -0.46 -9.88
N ASN A 2 2.46 -1.34 -10.75
CA ASN A 2 1.67 -2.54 -11.12
C ASN A 2 2.36 -3.76 -10.50
N ILE A 3 1.62 -4.53 -9.72
CA ILE A 3 2.12 -5.73 -9.01
C ILE A 3 1.78 -6.96 -9.86
N LEU A 4 2.80 -7.74 -10.18
CA LEU A 4 2.65 -9.00 -10.90
C LEU A 4 2.32 -10.12 -9.90
N LEU A 5 1.04 -10.50 -9.85
CA LEU A 5 0.50 -11.47 -8.90
C LEU A 5 0.23 -12.82 -9.56
N ALA A 6 0.82 -13.90 -9.04
CA ALA A 6 0.41 -15.26 -9.35
C ALA A 6 -0.45 -15.82 -8.21
N ILE A 7 -1.54 -16.53 -8.56
CA ILE A 7 -2.39 -17.26 -7.61
C ILE A 7 -2.44 -18.71 -8.02
N ALA A 8 -2.12 -19.62 -7.10
CA ALA A 8 -2.05 -21.05 -7.38
C ALA A 8 -2.86 -21.86 -6.39
N ASP A 9 -3.81 -22.66 -6.89
CA ASP A 9 -4.72 -23.46 -6.10
C ASP A 9 -5.27 -24.62 -6.94
N SER A 10 -5.47 -25.79 -6.37
CA SER A 10 -6.11 -26.92 -7.05
C SER A 10 -7.62 -26.70 -7.28
N ASN A 11 -8.26 -25.86 -6.46
CA ASN A 11 -9.68 -25.52 -6.57
C ASN A 11 -9.93 -24.45 -7.62
N LYS A 12 -10.36 -24.88 -8.81
CA LYS A 12 -10.65 -23.99 -9.95
C LYS A 12 -11.77 -22.97 -9.67
N GLU A 13 -12.76 -23.34 -8.86
CA GLU A 13 -13.87 -22.44 -8.54
C GLU A 13 -13.40 -21.29 -7.62
N TYR A 14 -12.55 -21.62 -6.65
CA TYR A 14 -11.91 -20.61 -5.79
C TYR A 14 -11.03 -19.68 -6.61
N LEU A 15 -10.18 -20.22 -7.50
CA LEU A 15 -9.34 -19.42 -8.38
C LEU A 15 -10.16 -18.46 -9.25
N ARG A 16 -11.27 -18.93 -9.82
CA ARG A 16 -12.13 -18.08 -10.62
C ARG A 16 -12.70 -16.92 -9.79
N LYS A 17 -13.27 -17.20 -8.63
CA LYS A 17 -13.88 -16.19 -7.76
C LYS A 17 -12.86 -15.15 -7.29
N ILE A 18 -11.71 -15.59 -6.78
CA ILE A 18 -10.69 -14.67 -6.28
C ILE A 18 -10.10 -13.83 -7.40
N SER A 19 -9.87 -14.40 -8.59
CA SER A 19 -9.31 -13.65 -9.72
C SER A 19 -10.30 -12.63 -10.28
N GLU A 20 -11.59 -12.97 -10.38
CA GLU A 20 -12.64 -12.06 -10.85
C GLU A 20 -12.77 -10.82 -9.94
N GLU A 21 -12.77 -11.01 -8.62
CA GLU A 21 -12.87 -9.90 -7.68
C GLU A 21 -11.57 -9.07 -7.60
N LEU A 22 -10.40 -9.74 -7.65
CA LEU A 22 -9.12 -9.03 -7.63
C LEU A 22 -8.84 -8.26 -8.94
N GLN A 23 -9.46 -8.61 -10.07
CA GLN A 23 -9.39 -7.82 -11.30
C GLN A 23 -10.00 -6.41 -11.16
N GLY A 24 -10.83 -6.18 -10.15
CA GLY A 24 -11.33 -4.85 -9.81
C GLY A 24 -10.24 -3.87 -9.34
N TYR A 25 -9.07 -4.37 -8.94
CA TYR A 25 -7.95 -3.54 -8.48
C TYR A 25 -7.00 -3.23 -9.65
N SER A 26 -6.91 -1.97 -10.03
CA SER A 26 -6.17 -1.50 -11.22
C SER A 26 -4.64 -1.62 -11.08
N ASP A 27 -4.13 -1.88 -9.88
CA ASP A 27 -2.72 -2.00 -9.55
C ASP A 27 -2.20 -3.45 -9.62
N LEU A 28 -3.05 -4.42 -10.04
CA LEU A 28 -2.69 -5.83 -10.16
C LEU A 28 -2.69 -6.31 -11.61
N THR A 29 -1.70 -7.12 -11.95
CA THR A 29 -1.73 -8.02 -13.11
C THR A 29 -1.73 -9.46 -12.59
N ILE A 30 -2.80 -10.23 -12.89
CA ILE A 30 -3.09 -11.49 -12.22
C ILE A 30 -2.89 -12.66 -13.17
N TYR A 31 -2.17 -13.68 -12.71
CA TYR A 31 -1.99 -14.97 -13.34
C TYR A 31 -2.50 -16.08 -12.42
N VAL A 32 -3.18 -17.07 -12.97
CA VAL A 32 -3.75 -18.18 -12.19
C VAL A 32 -3.19 -19.52 -12.63
N TYR A 33 -2.86 -20.37 -11.66
CA TYR A 33 -2.27 -21.68 -11.89
C TYR A 33 -3.03 -22.74 -11.10
N THR A 34 -3.29 -23.91 -11.73
CA THR A 34 -4.04 -25.01 -11.12
C THR A 34 -3.17 -26.18 -10.67
N SER A 35 -1.85 -26.06 -10.82
CA SER A 35 -0.88 -27.08 -10.41
C SER A 35 0.47 -26.46 -10.10
N ALA A 36 1.22 -27.13 -9.21
CA ALA A 36 2.57 -26.70 -8.82
C ALA A 36 3.52 -26.65 -10.01
N ASP A 37 3.53 -27.67 -10.88
CA ASP A 37 4.41 -27.75 -12.04
C ASP A 37 4.25 -26.54 -12.98
N LYS A 38 3.00 -26.10 -13.20
CA LYS A 38 2.73 -24.91 -14.04
C LYS A 38 3.20 -23.62 -13.39
N LEU A 39 3.03 -23.51 -12.06
CA LEU A 39 3.51 -22.39 -11.30
C LEU A 39 5.04 -22.35 -11.31
N GLU A 40 5.74 -23.45 -11.06
CA GLU A 40 7.19 -23.55 -11.06
C GLU A 40 7.77 -23.20 -12.41
N ASN A 41 7.23 -23.77 -13.50
CA ASN A 41 7.64 -23.41 -14.87
C ASN A 41 7.42 -21.91 -15.18
N ALA A 42 6.35 -21.32 -14.70
CA ALA A 42 6.11 -19.88 -14.89
C ALA A 42 7.13 -19.03 -14.10
N MET A 43 7.46 -19.42 -12.86
CA MET A 43 8.46 -18.73 -12.03
C MET A 43 9.89 -18.84 -12.58
N GLU A 44 10.18 -19.83 -13.45
CA GLU A 44 11.45 -19.91 -14.14
C GLU A 44 11.57 -18.85 -15.25
N ASN A 45 10.47 -18.53 -15.92
CA ASN A 45 10.40 -17.66 -17.09
C ASN A 45 9.99 -16.22 -16.77
N GLU A 46 9.22 -16.03 -15.70
CA GLU A 46 8.69 -14.73 -15.27
C GLU A 46 9.04 -14.43 -13.82
N SER A 47 9.23 -13.16 -13.51
CA SER A 47 9.55 -12.69 -12.16
C SER A 47 8.29 -12.12 -11.53
N PHE A 48 7.63 -12.88 -10.64
CA PHE A 48 6.45 -12.43 -9.92
C PHE A 48 6.84 -11.57 -8.69
N ASP A 49 6.08 -10.51 -8.46
CA ASP A 49 6.21 -9.71 -7.25
C ASP A 49 5.62 -10.47 -6.06
N VAL A 50 4.43 -11.03 -6.25
CA VAL A 50 3.70 -11.79 -5.25
C VAL A 50 3.25 -13.13 -5.83
N VAL A 51 3.40 -14.20 -5.06
CA VAL A 51 2.82 -15.51 -5.35
C VAL A 51 1.97 -15.93 -4.16
N MET A 52 0.66 -15.99 -4.34
CA MET A 52 -0.27 -16.58 -3.37
C MET A 52 -0.55 -18.03 -3.75
N PHE A 53 -0.37 -18.97 -2.85
CA PHE A 53 -0.51 -20.39 -3.15
C PHE A 53 -1.18 -21.17 -2.02
N ASP A 54 -1.91 -22.20 -2.40
CA ASP A 54 -2.43 -23.19 -1.47
C ASP A 54 -1.29 -24.13 -1.04
N PRO A 55 -1.03 -24.37 0.26
CA PRO A 55 0.05 -25.24 0.72
C PRO A 55 -0.12 -26.70 0.29
N ASP A 56 -1.35 -27.15 0.03
CA ASP A 56 -1.65 -28.51 -0.42
C ASP A 56 -1.63 -28.68 -1.95
N LEU A 57 -1.16 -27.64 -2.68
CA LEU A 57 -1.00 -27.68 -4.13
C LEU A 57 0.04 -28.75 -4.57
N SER A 58 1.01 -29.06 -3.71
CA SER A 58 2.05 -30.07 -3.94
C SER A 58 2.42 -30.77 -2.64
N GLU A 59 2.72 -32.08 -2.73
CA GLU A 59 3.28 -32.85 -1.61
C GLU A 59 4.74 -32.44 -1.30
N SER A 60 5.45 -31.92 -2.29
CA SER A 60 6.81 -31.41 -2.13
C SER A 60 6.82 -29.90 -1.99
N ARG A 61 7.85 -29.39 -1.31
CA ARG A 61 8.01 -27.95 -1.11
C ARG A 61 8.31 -27.23 -2.44
N ILE A 62 7.49 -26.24 -2.79
CA ILE A 62 7.71 -25.35 -3.94
C ILE A 62 8.85 -24.36 -3.65
N ASN A 63 9.72 -24.13 -4.62
CA ASN A 63 10.86 -23.22 -4.49
C ASN A 63 10.48 -21.79 -4.90
N PHE A 64 10.42 -20.88 -3.94
CA PHE A 64 10.11 -19.46 -4.14
C PHE A 64 11.33 -18.53 -4.15
N SER A 65 12.53 -19.02 -4.41
CA SER A 65 13.76 -18.21 -4.35
C SER A 65 13.80 -17.01 -5.29
N ARG A 66 13.01 -17.04 -6.36
CA ARG A 66 12.88 -15.96 -7.36
C ARG A 66 11.67 -15.06 -7.16
N VAL A 67 10.85 -15.33 -6.16
CA VAL A 67 9.62 -14.58 -5.86
C VAL A 67 9.92 -13.56 -4.77
N LYS A 68 9.53 -12.32 -4.99
CA LYS A 68 9.75 -11.27 -3.98
C LYS A 68 8.94 -11.54 -2.72
N MET A 69 7.67 -11.93 -2.86
CA MET A 69 6.79 -12.21 -1.73
C MET A 69 5.94 -13.48 -1.94
N PRO A 70 6.35 -14.64 -1.42
CA PRO A 70 5.50 -15.81 -1.34
C PRO A 70 4.54 -15.70 -0.16
N ILE A 71 3.26 -16.01 -0.40
CA ILE A 71 2.17 -15.97 0.59
C ILE A 71 1.42 -17.30 0.57
N CYS A 72 1.38 -17.96 1.69
CA CYS A 72 0.61 -19.17 1.89
C CYS A 72 -0.85 -18.83 2.16
N LEU A 73 -1.75 -19.26 1.28
CA LEU A 73 -3.20 -19.19 1.48
C LEU A 73 -3.64 -20.46 2.24
N TYR A 74 -3.75 -20.35 3.55
CA TYR A 74 -4.09 -21.50 4.39
C TYR A 74 -5.59 -21.61 4.69
N SER A 75 -6.07 -22.84 4.89
CA SER A 75 -7.34 -23.16 5.52
C SER A 75 -7.10 -23.95 6.80
N GLU A 76 -8.12 -24.10 7.64
CA GLU A 76 -8.02 -24.91 8.87
C GLU A 76 -7.75 -26.40 8.57
N GLU A 77 -8.10 -26.86 7.36
CA GLU A 77 -7.93 -28.23 6.87
C GLU A 77 -6.59 -28.46 6.15
N ALA A 78 -5.78 -27.40 5.94
CA ALA A 78 -4.54 -27.52 5.17
C ALA A 78 -3.44 -28.27 5.95
N GLU A 79 -2.99 -29.40 5.39
CA GLU A 79 -2.02 -30.30 6.03
C GLU A 79 -0.58 -29.78 5.90
N ASN A 80 -0.23 -29.18 4.75
CA ASN A 80 1.15 -28.81 4.41
C ASN A 80 1.57 -27.40 4.83
N THR A 81 0.74 -26.66 5.58
CA THR A 81 1.04 -25.29 6.04
C THR A 81 2.37 -25.21 6.81
N SER A 82 2.72 -26.28 7.53
CA SER A 82 3.97 -26.34 8.32
C SER A 82 5.26 -26.33 7.47
N LEU A 83 5.19 -26.66 6.18
CA LEU A 83 6.31 -26.64 5.24
C LEU A 83 6.72 -25.21 4.85
N TYR A 84 5.85 -24.23 5.06
CA TYR A 84 6.01 -22.85 4.60
C TYR A 84 6.01 -21.81 5.72
N LYS A 85 6.57 -22.16 6.89
CA LYS A 85 6.59 -21.28 8.08
C LYS A 85 7.24 -19.93 7.87
N GLU A 86 8.17 -19.82 6.92
CA GLU A 86 8.86 -18.59 6.57
C GLU A 86 8.09 -17.69 5.60
N CYS A 87 7.00 -18.18 5.00
CA CYS A 87 6.11 -17.39 4.15
C CYS A 87 5.14 -16.58 5.00
N ALA A 88 4.61 -15.49 4.46
CA ALA A 88 3.45 -14.87 5.07
C ALA A 88 2.22 -15.78 4.93
N HIS A 89 1.35 -15.77 5.91
CA HIS A 89 0.16 -16.61 5.96
C HIS A 89 -1.09 -15.76 5.92
N ILE A 90 -1.98 -16.03 4.96
CA ILE A 90 -3.26 -15.36 4.81
C ILE A 90 -4.35 -16.44 4.80
N SER A 91 -5.41 -16.25 5.60
CA SER A 91 -6.54 -17.17 5.60
C SER A 91 -7.27 -17.15 4.26
N LYS A 92 -7.50 -18.35 3.68
CA LYS A 92 -8.12 -18.53 2.37
C LYS A 92 -9.59 -18.10 2.34
N TYR A 93 -10.34 -18.43 3.40
CA TYR A 93 -11.79 -18.22 3.48
C TYR A 93 -12.13 -16.95 4.26
N GLN A 94 -11.78 -15.81 3.68
CA GLN A 94 -12.17 -14.50 4.19
C GLN A 94 -12.60 -13.57 3.03
N ARG A 95 -13.07 -12.37 3.33
CA ARG A 95 -13.44 -11.39 2.30
C ARG A 95 -12.23 -11.08 1.42
N ILE A 96 -12.41 -11.06 0.10
CA ILE A 96 -11.30 -10.84 -0.86
C ILE A 96 -10.67 -9.47 -0.69
N SER A 97 -11.45 -8.45 -0.33
CA SER A 97 -10.91 -7.14 0.04
C SER A 97 -9.92 -7.20 1.22
N LYS A 98 -10.13 -8.13 2.17
CA LYS A 98 -9.20 -8.35 3.27
C LYS A 98 -7.97 -9.12 2.82
N ILE A 99 -8.12 -10.15 1.95
CA ILE A 99 -6.99 -10.86 1.33
C ILE A 99 -6.09 -9.87 0.59
N TYR A 100 -6.69 -8.97 -0.19
CA TYR A 100 -5.96 -7.93 -0.90
C TYR A 100 -5.18 -7.01 0.06
N LYS A 101 -5.82 -6.47 1.10
CA LYS A 101 -5.16 -5.62 2.10
C LYS A 101 -4.00 -6.34 2.81
N ASP A 102 -4.21 -7.58 3.23
CA ASP A 102 -3.19 -8.39 3.91
C ASP A 102 -2.01 -8.72 2.96
N MET A 103 -2.29 -9.02 1.69
CA MET A 103 -1.27 -9.24 0.64
C MET A 103 -0.41 -8.00 0.41
N ILE A 104 -1.03 -6.84 0.21
CA ILE A 104 -0.32 -5.58 -0.02
C ILE A 104 0.53 -5.21 1.19
N ARG A 105 0.01 -5.40 2.40
CA ARG A 105 0.75 -5.17 3.64
C ARG A 105 2.00 -6.04 3.72
N ALA A 106 1.85 -7.35 3.49
CA ALA A 106 2.97 -8.28 3.50
C ALA A 106 4.03 -7.94 2.43
N TYR A 107 3.57 -7.57 1.22
CA TYR A 107 4.46 -7.15 0.14
C TYR A 107 5.23 -5.86 0.48
N ALA A 108 4.55 -4.86 1.04
CA ALA A 108 5.16 -3.60 1.44
C ALA A 108 6.21 -3.81 2.54
N GLU A 109 5.93 -4.64 3.54
CA GLU A 109 6.87 -4.98 4.62
C GLU A 109 8.15 -5.62 4.07
N LYS A 110 8.04 -6.55 3.11
CA LYS A 110 9.22 -7.25 2.55
C LYS A 110 9.99 -6.43 1.53
N ALA A 111 9.36 -5.54 0.80
CA ALA A 111 10.01 -4.66 -0.17
C ALA A 111 10.90 -3.58 0.48
N GLY A 112 11.10 -3.64 1.81
CA GLY A 112 11.87 -2.65 2.55
C GLY A 112 11.11 -1.34 2.76
N TYR A 113 9.84 -1.30 2.36
CA TYR A 113 8.88 -0.35 2.89
C TYR A 113 8.45 -0.82 4.28
N SER A 114 9.45 -1.15 5.13
CA SER A 114 9.14 -1.55 6.49
C SER A 114 8.41 -0.38 7.16
N TYR A 115 7.12 -0.54 7.28
CA TYR A 115 6.48 -0.10 8.48
C TYR A 115 7.18 -0.91 9.57
N GLU A 116 8.19 -0.34 10.17
CA GLU A 116 8.64 -0.84 11.47
C GLU A 116 7.44 -0.71 12.39
N SER A 117 6.66 -1.79 12.46
CA SER A 117 5.62 -2.00 13.46
C SER A 117 6.23 -2.16 14.88
N ASP A 118 7.51 -1.88 15.03
CA ASP A 118 8.18 -1.79 16.33
C ASP A 118 7.89 -0.47 17.08
N HIS A 119 7.16 0.41 16.44
CA HIS A 119 6.47 1.47 17.15
C HIS A 119 4.97 1.34 16.89
N ALA A 120 4.29 0.49 17.67
CA ALA A 120 2.95 0.76 18.17
C ALA A 120 2.97 2.09 18.98
N GLY A 121 3.80 3.02 18.56
CA GLY A 121 3.86 4.38 19.00
C GLY A 121 2.68 5.09 18.36
N LYS A 122 1.76 5.54 19.22
CA LYS A 122 0.61 6.34 18.85
C LYS A 122 1.00 7.30 17.74
N MET A 123 0.40 7.15 16.55
CA MET A 123 0.46 8.15 15.49
C MET A 123 -0.02 9.47 16.10
N SER A 124 0.77 10.50 16.02
CA SER A 124 0.42 11.82 16.53
C SER A 124 0.10 12.72 15.37
N VAL A 125 -1.13 13.18 15.28
CA VAL A 125 -1.53 14.23 14.35
C VAL A 125 -1.41 15.58 15.07
N VAL A 126 -0.70 16.52 14.45
CA VAL A 126 -0.55 17.89 14.94
C VAL A 126 -1.16 18.84 13.90
N ALA A 127 -2.29 19.44 14.23
CA ALA A 127 -2.92 20.46 13.40
C ALA A 127 -2.37 21.85 13.76
N VAL A 128 -1.89 22.58 12.75
CA VAL A 128 -1.45 23.99 12.89
C VAL A 128 -2.46 24.86 12.15
N TYR A 129 -3.27 25.60 12.88
CA TYR A 129 -4.36 26.40 12.35
C TYR A 129 -4.27 27.87 12.78
N SER A 130 -4.64 28.77 11.91
CA SER A 130 -4.90 30.18 12.20
C SER A 130 -5.88 30.74 11.18
N PRO A 131 -6.89 31.52 11.59
CA PRO A 131 -7.81 32.18 10.67
C PRO A 131 -7.15 33.33 9.90
N ILE A 132 -5.95 33.77 10.29
CA ILE A 132 -5.26 34.91 9.69
C ILE A 132 -4.20 34.42 8.70
N GLY A 133 -4.25 34.92 7.47
CA GLY A 133 -3.19 34.72 6.48
C GLY A 133 -1.87 35.33 6.93
N GLY A 134 -0.72 34.73 6.57
CA GLY A 134 0.60 35.25 6.91
C GLY A 134 1.02 35.09 8.39
N SER A 135 0.25 34.38 9.21
CA SER A 135 0.54 34.18 10.64
C SER A 135 1.68 33.20 10.95
N GLY A 136 2.35 32.67 9.92
CA GLY A 136 3.48 31.75 10.10
C GLY A 136 3.08 30.27 10.28
N LYS A 137 1.84 29.86 9.97
CA LYS A 137 1.36 28.45 10.09
C LYS A 137 2.33 27.44 9.46
N THR A 138 2.65 27.65 8.21
CA THR A 138 3.54 26.76 7.44
C THR A 138 4.93 26.68 8.09
N THR A 139 5.48 27.81 8.53
CA THR A 139 6.78 27.86 9.21
C THR A 139 6.76 27.07 10.51
N VAL A 140 5.70 27.21 11.32
CA VAL A 140 5.54 26.48 12.57
C VAL A 140 5.37 24.99 12.32
N ALA A 141 4.53 24.60 11.34
CA ALA A 141 4.30 23.21 10.99
C ALA A 141 5.58 22.51 10.52
N LEU A 142 6.35 23.15 9.65
CA LEU A 142 7.65 22.65 9.17
C LEU A 142 8.69 22.58 10.31
N ALA A 143 8.71 23.54 11.23
CA ALA A 143 9.59 23.50 12.40
C ALA A 143 9.25 22.32 13.33
N ILE A 144 7.96 22.01 13.53
CA ILE A 144 7.51 20.84 14.30
C ILE A 144 7.94 19.55 13.60
N ALA A 145 7.78 19.47 12.28
CA ALA A 145 8.20 18.32 11.50
C ALA A 145 9.74 18.12 11.58
N ASP A 146 10.53 19.17 11.44
CA ASP A 146 11.99 19.13 11.58
C ASP A 146 12.43 18.64 12.97
N LEU A 147 11.79 19.14 14.03
CA LEU A 147 12.05 18.68 15.39
C LEU A 147 11.68 17.21 15.61
N ALA A 148 10.61 16.74 14.96
CA ALA A 148 10.23 15.33 15.00
C ALA A 148 11.24 14.44 14.26
N ALA A 149 11.69 14.86 13.08
CA ALA A 149 12.73 14.16 12.30
C ALA A 149 14.05 14.07 13.09
N LYS A 150 14.49 15.15 13.71
CA LYS A 150 15.68 15.17 14.59
C LYS A 150 15.58 14.23 15.80
N LYS A 151 14.37 13.86 16.21
CA LYS A 151 14.10 12.85 17.25
C LYS A 151 13.93 11.44 16.69
N GLY A 152 14.31 11.20 15.43
CA GLY A 152 14.22 9.89 14.77
C GLY A 152 12.80 9.46 14.38
N LYS A 153 11.82 10.39 14.38
CA LYS A 153 10.47 10.12 13.86
C LYS A 153 10.44 10.37 12.36
N LYS A 154 9.45 9.78 11.68
CA LYS A 154 9.19 9.98 10.24
C LYS A 154 7.99 10.92 10.06
N PRO A 155 8.16 12.23 10.10
CA PRO A 155 7.05 13.18 9.97
C PRO A 155 6.57 13.26 8.53
N LEU A 156 5.25 13.31 8.37
CA LEU A 156 4.57 13.64 7.12
C LEU A 156 3.96 15.04 7.24
N PHE A 157 4.35 15.94 6.36
CA PHE A 157 3.75 17.26 6.24
C PHE A 157 2.65 17.24 5.18
N LEU A 158 1.45 17.63 5.59
CA LEU A 158 0.28 17.80 4.72
C LEU A 158 -0.20 19.26 4.80
N SER A 159 -0.35 19.93 3.67
CA SER A 159 -0.96 21.25 3.61
C SER A 159 -2.36 21.15 3.06
N LEU A 160 -3.33 21.53 3.88
CA LEU A 160 -4.75 21.65 3.51
C LEU A 160 -5.13 23.10 3.16
N GLU A 161 -4.15 23.98 2.97
CA GLU A 161 -4.41 25.36 2.51
C GLU A 161 -4.87 25.35 1.05
N ALA A 162 -5.90 26.14 0.76
CA ALA A 162 -6.50 26.24 -0.59
C ALA A 162 -5.50 26.59 -1.71
N LEU A 163 -4.41 27.26 -1.35
CA LEU A 163 -3.27 27.53 -2.21
C LEU A 163 -2.00 27.25 -1.42
N CYS A 164 -1.36 26.14 -1.73
CA CYS A 164 -0.12 25.75 -1.06
C CYS A 164 1.08 26.44 -1.71
N SER A 165 1.52 27.57 -1.13
CA SER A 165 2.70 28.31 -1.60
C SER A 165 4.03 27.69 -1.17
N ALA A 166 4.02 26.80 -0.17
CA ALA A 166 5.25 26.31 0.46
C ALA A 166 5.98 25.23 -0.35
N VAL A 167 5.31 24.60 -1.32
CA VAL A 167 5.82 23.42 -2.04
C VAL A 167 5.74 23.59 -3.56
N ALA A 168 5.59 24.79 -4.08
CA ALA A 168 5.65 25.09 -5.52
C ALA A 168 7.06 24.90 -6.09
N LEU A 169 7.66 23.72 -5.82
CA LEU A 169 8.98 23.36 -6.35
C LEU A 169 8.91 22.60 -7.66
N ASN A 170 7.71 22.25 -8.13
CA ASN A 170 7.56 21.56 -9.41
C ASN A 170 6.21 21.86 -10.08
N PRO A 171 6.17 22.74 -11.10
CA PRO A 171 4.93 23.24 -11.72
C PRO A 171 4.19 22.21 -12.63
N TYR A 172 4.66 20.98 -12.73
CA TYR A 172 4.15 20.00 -13.69
C TYR A 172 3.57 18.72 -13.08
N GLN A 173 3.27 18.68 -11.79
CA GLN A 173 2.71 17.49 -11.17
C GLN A 173 1.27 17.71 -10.71
N GLU A 174 0.44 16.65 -10.84
CA GLU A 174 -0.92 16.64 -10.31
C GLU A 174 -0.93 16.89 -8.80
N PRO A 175 -1.91 17.63 -8.27
CA PRO A 175 -2.00 17.91 -6.85
C PRO A 175 -2.09 16.60 -6.05
N GLY A 176 -1.09 16.32 -5.22
CA GLY A 176 -1.00 15.07 -4.50
C GLY A 176 -2.14 14.86 -3.51
N ILE A 177 -2.62 15.95 -2.87
CA ILE A 177 -3.73 15.88 -1.90
C ILE A 177 -5.07 15.52 -2.56
N VAL A 178 -5.32 15.95 -3.80
CA VAL A 178 -6.51 15.57 -4.55
C VAL A 178 -6.51 14.08 -4.85
N ALA A 179 -5.37 13.57 -5.33
CA ALA A 179 -5.22 12.15 -5.61
C ALA A 179 -5.31 11.27 -4.35
N LEU A 180 -4.98 11.81 -3.17
CA LEU A 180 -5.20 11.12 -1.89
C LEU A 180 -6.67 11.11 -1.50
N ALA A 181 -7.38 12.23 -1.65
CA ALA A 181 -8.81 12.33 -1.35
C ALA A 181 -9.62 11.40 -2.28
N GLU A 182 -9.31 11.40 -3.57
CA GLU A 182 -9.92 10.46 -4.53
C GLU A 182 -9.66 8.99 -4.13
N ALA A 183 -8.43 8.67 -3.70
CA ALA A 183 -8.09 7.32 -3.26
C ALA A 183 -8.76 6.93 -1.93
N ALA A 184 -9.04 7.89 -1.05
CA ALA A 184 -9.79 7.64 0.19
C ALA A 184 -11.27 7.34 -0.10
N ALA A 185 -11.85 7.99 -1.11
CA ALA A 185 -13.25 7.78 -1.52
C ALA A 185 -13.45 6.50 -2.34
N ASP A 186 -12.39 5.92 -2.93
CA ASP A 186 -12.47 4.74 -3.79
C ASP A 186 -11.97 3.48 -3.05
N GLU A 187 -12.91 2.65 -2.58
CA GLU A 187 -12.59 1.38 -1.90
C GLU A 187 -11.81 0.38 -2.78
N SER A 188 -11.79 0.55 -4.10
CA SER A 188 -11.02 -0.30 -5.04
C SER A 188 -9.54 0.06 -5.07
N VAL A 189 -9.15 1.22 -4.54
CA VAL A 189 -7.76 1.70 -4.51
C VAL A 189 -7.11 1.39 -3.17
N ASN A 190 -5.88 0.88 -3.22
CA ASN A 190 -5.10 0.75 -1.99
C ASN A 190 -4.56 2.13 -1.57
N PHE A 191 -5.20 2.74 -0.57
CA PHE A 191 -4.85 4.05 -0.05
C PHE A 191 -3.38 4.13 0.42
N GLU A 192 -2.88 3.11 1.15
CA GLU A 192 -1.50 3.11 1.64
C GLU A 192 -0.47 3.12 0.50
N LEU A 193 -0.72 2.32 -0.54
CA LEU A 193 0.17 2.25 -1.71
C LEU A 193 0.12 3.56 -2.50
N LYS A 194 -1.07 4.13 -2.67
CA LYS A 194 -1.26 5.43 -3.34
C LYS A 194 -0.56 6.54 -2.55
N MET A 195 -0.76 6.59 -1.24
CA MET A 195 -0.10 7.56 -0.36
C MET A 195 1.43 7.45 -0.44
N LYS A 196 1.99 6.24 -0.39
CA LYS A 196 3.44 6.02 -0.54
C LYS A 196 3.96 6.49 -1.90
N GLY A 197 3.20 6.28 -2.97
CA GLY A 197 3.55 6.76 -4.31
C GLY A 197 3.50 8.28 -4.47
N LEU A 198 2.66 8.96 -3.69
CA LEU A 198 2.51 10.42 -3.70
C LEU A 198 3.44 11.13 -2.70
N MET A 199 3.94 10.40 -1.69
CA MET A 199 4.87 10.94 -0.71
C MET A 199 6.21 11.26 -1.37
N LYS A 200 6.68 12.48 -1.16
CA LYS A 200 7.99 12.95 -1.58
C LYS A 200 8.88 13.17 -0.38
N GLN A 201 10.15 12.87 -0.53
CA GLN A 201 11.14 13.15 0.50
C GLN A 201 11.65 14.58 0.32
N GLY A 202 11.47 15.38 1.34
CA GLY A 202 11.96 16.75 1.42
C GLY A 202 13.29 16.87 2.17
N VAL A 203 13.59 18.05 2.62
CA VAL A 203 14.79 18.34 3.40
C VAL A 203 14.63 17.77 4.81
N ASN A 204 15.74 17.31 5.42
CA ASN A 204 15.80 16.80 6.80
C ASN A 204 14.88 15.60 7.08
N ASP A 205 14.75 14.67 6.12
CA ASP A 205 13.91 13.46 6.25
C ASP A 205 12.43 13.74 6.54
N ILE A 206 11.95 14.92 6.20
CA ILE A 206 10.52 15.25 6.24
C ILE A 206 9.87 14.75 4.95
N CYS A 207 8.90 13.85 5.06
CA CYS A 207 8.06 13.49 3.93
C CYS A 207 6.96 14.53 3.76
N TYR A 208 6.53 14.75 2.52
CA TYR A 208 5.41 15.64 2.24
C TYR A 208 4.59 15.13 1.06
N VAL A 209 3.33 15.56 1.00
CA VAL A 209 2.45 15.39 -0.17
C VAL A 209 2.14 16.79 -0.70
N GLU A 210 2.11 16.96 -2.00
CA GLU A 210 1.78 18.22 -2.63
C GLU A 210 0.37 18.65 -2.28
N GLY A 211 0.21 19.93 -1.91
CA GLY A 211 -1.08 20.50 -1.58
C GLY A 211 -1.93 20.86 -2.81
N PHE A 212 -3.01 21.59 -2.59
CA PHE A 212 -3.85 22.09 -3.69
C PHE A 212 -3.12 23.14 -4.52
N GLU A 213 -3.18 23.00 -5.84
CA GLU A 213 -2.67 24.01 -6.78
C GLU A 213 -3.75 25.00 -7.19
N ARG A 214 -5.00 24.56 -7.23
CA ARG A 214 -6.12 25.38 -7.68
C ARG A 214 -7.20 25.47 -6.60
N LEU A 215 -7.78 26.64 -6.47
CA LEU A 215 -8.90 26.86 -5.55
C LEU A 215 -10.13 25.96 -5.87
N ALA A 216 -10.29 25.56 -7.13
CA ALA A 216 -11.35 24.66 -7.54
C ALA A 216 -11.17 23.24 -6.95
N ASP A 217 -9.94 22.75 -6.92
CA ASP A 217 -9.60 21.43 -6.40
C ASP A 217 -9.86 21.36 -4.88
N HIS A 218 -9.51 22.41 -4.15
CA HIS A 218 -9.83 22.50 -2.71
C HIS A 218 -11.34 22.47 -2.42
N LYS A 219 -12.14 23.07 -3.29
CA LYS A 219 -13.61 23.06 -3.13
C LYS A 219 -14.26 21.74 -3.53
N ALA A 220 -13.59 20.94 -4.34
CA ALA A 220 -14.08 19.63 -4.79
C ALA A 220 -13.91 18.56 -3.72
N VAL A 221 -12.92 18.70 -2.84
CA VAL A 221 -12.67 17.75 -1.75
C VAL A 221 -13.63 18.02 -0.60
N SER A 222 -14.45 17.04 -0.25
CA SER A 222 -15.38 17.13 0.88
C SER A 222 -14.67 16.95 2.22
N GLY A 223 -15.29 17.45 3.32
CA GLY A 223 -14.73 17.25 4.66
C GLY A 223 -14.64 15.76 5.06
N GLU A 224 -15.60 14.96 4.60
CA GLU A 224 -15.65 13.51 4.87
C GLU A 224 -14.47 12.75 4.25
N GLU A 225 -13.98 13.17 3.07
CA GLU A 225 -12.80 12.57 2.40
C GLU A 225 -11.48 12.91 3.07
N ILE A 226 -11.47 13.88 3.99
CA ILE A 226 -10.27 14.30 4.74
C ILE A 226 -10.22 13.63 6.11
N GLU A 227 -11.36 13.23 6.68
CA GLU A 227 -11.47 12.62 8.02
C GLU A 227 -11.24 11.10 8.02
N ASP A 228 -11.42 10.39 6.88
CA ASP A 228 -11.17 8.96 6.72
C ASP A 228 -9.68 8.69 6.39
#